data_e7b9b9a3aaf7db46a24e5b4dc80d6b68
#
_entry.id   e7b9b9a3aaf7db46a24e5b4dc80d6b68
#
_cell.length_a   1.000
_cell.length_b   1.000
_cell.length_c   1.000
_cell.angle_alpha   90.00
_cell.angle_beta   90.00
_cell.angle_gamma   90.00
#
_symmetry.space_group_name_H-M   'P 1'
#
loop_
_entity.id
_entity.type
_entity.pdbx_description
1 polymer ?
#
loop_
_entity_poly.entity_id
_entity_poly.type
_entity_poly.pdbx_seq_one_letter_code
_entity_poly.pdbx_strand_id
1 'polypeptide(L)'
;TAMLQDAKTQMESAKAQLQGKDYSRMLLYLTLPESGDETYAFLDTVRETAQRYYPDGNVYVAGNSSTEYDFEKSFARDNTVVSIVSLLIVLVVLLFTFKSAGMPLLLIVVIQGSIWINFSIPTLTGTGVFFMSYLVVSSIQMGANIDYAIVIASRYQEIKGTMSHREAMTESLNFA
;
A
#
# COMPACT_ATOMS: atom_id res chain seq x y z
N THR A 1 32.31 8.02 -47.76
CA THR A 1 32.81 8.92 -46.69
C THR A 1 31.70 9.45 -45.80
N ALA A 2 30.53 9.85 -46.35
CA ALA A 2 29.38 10.34 -45.58
C ALA A 2 28.80 9.29 -44.61
N MET A 3 28.58 8.07 -45.05
CA MET A 3 28.10 6.95 -44.20
C MET A 3 29.00 6.63 -43.01
N LEU A 4 30.29 6.73 -43.16
CA LEU A 4 31.25 6.51 -42.07
C LEU A 4 31.22 7.66 -41.04
N GLN A 5 30.95 8.86 -41.51
CA GLN A 5 30.84 10.03 -40.66
C GLN A 5 29.56 10.02 -39.86
N ASP A 6 28.43 9.64 -40.46
CA ASP A 6 27.15 9.44 -39.79
C ASP A 6 27.21 8.31 -38.74
N ALA A 7 27.81 7.17 -39.08
CA ALA A 7 28.01 6.06 -38.14
C ALA A 7 28.90 6.47 -36.93
N LYS A 8 29.93 7.27 -37.17
CA LYS A 8 30.78 7.78 -36.12
C LYS A 8 30.05 8.77 -35.20
N THR A 9 29.27 9.67 -35.78
CA THR A 9 28.46 10.62 -35.01
C THR A 9 27.39 9.91 -34.16
N GLN A 10 26.73 8.87 -34.71
CA GLN A 10 25.78 8.05 -33.97
C GLN A 10 26.45 7.27 -32.82
N MET A 11 27.63 6.74 -33.07
CA MET A 11 28.40 6.02 -32.04
C MET A 11 28.90 6.98 -30.93
N GLU A 12 29.32 8.18 -31.27
CA GLU A 12 29.71 9.21 -30.28
C GLU A 12 28.51 9.69 -29.46
N SER A 13 27.37 9.88 -30.09
CA SER A 13 26.13 10.25 -29.38
C SER A 13 25.63 9.13 -28.46
N ALA A 14 25.66 7.86 -28.90
CA ALA A 14 25.35 6.72 -28.07
C ALA A 14 26.30 6.57 -26.89
N LYS A 15 27.61 6.77 -27.14
CA LYS A 15 28.63 6.76 -26.09
C LYS A 15 28.39 7.87 -25.07
N ALA A 16 28.05 9.07 -25.51
CA ALA A 16 27.75 10.20 -24.64
C ALA A 16 26.49 10.00 -23.78
N GLN A 17 25.52 9.20 -24.25
CA GLN A 17 24.35 8.83 -23.48
C GLN A 17 24.65 7.77 -22.40
N LEU A 18 25.58 6.87 -22.66
CA LEU A 18 25.89 5.76 -21.78
C LEU A 18 27.07 6.04 -20.84
N GLN A 19 27.96 6.93 -21.21
CA GLN A 19 29.17 7.27 -20.46
C GLN A 19 29.26 8.77 -20.19
N GLY A 20 28.99 9.16 -18.94
CA GLY A 20 29.26 10.52 -18.46
C GLY A 20 30.71 10.66 -17.99
N LYS A 21 31.04 11.84 -17.45
CA LYS A 21 32.38 12.14 -16.93
C LYS A 21 32.69 11.36 -15.66
N ASP A 22 31.68 11.21 -14.78
CA ASP A 22 31.81 10.63 -13.44
C ASP A 22 30.94 9.37 -13.24
N TYR A 23 30.22 8.93 -14.27
CA TYR A 23 29.34 7.77 -14.23
C TYR A 23 29.23 7.06 -15.58
N SER A 24 28.90 5.79 -15.54
CA SER A 24 28.50 5.00 -16.71
C SER A 24 27.12 4.42 -16.50
N ARG A 25 26.37 4.24 -17.58
CA ARG A 25 25.04 3.61 -17.59
C ARG A 25 25.08 2.31 -18.36
N MET A 26 24.37 1.32 -17.84
CA MET A 26 24.07 0.08 -18.52
C MET A 26 22.57 -0.03 -18.69
N LEU A 27 22.09 -0.28 -19.89
CA LEU A 27 20.68 -0.50 -20.18
C LEU A 27 20.40 -1.99 -20.23
N LEU A 28 19.50 -2.44 -19.38
CA LEU A 28 19.01 -3.82 -19.34
C LEU A 28 17.57 -3.83 -19.86
N TYR A 29 17.34 -4.54 -20.96
CA TYR A 29 16.00 -4.77 -21.49
C TYR A 29 15.52 -6.15 -21.03
N LEU A 30 14.40 -6.15 -20.32
CA LEU A 30 13.81 -7.36 -19.78
C LEU A 30 12.62 -7.79 -20.63
N THR A 31 12.47 -9.09 -20.80
CA THR A 31 11.27 -9.73 -21.40
C THR A 31 10.27 -10.15 -20.32
N LEU A 32 10.58 -9.86 -19.05
CA LEU A 32 9.73 -10.12 -17.91
C LEU A 32 8.62 -9.05 -17.78
N PRO A 33 7.50 -9.35 -17.10
CA PRO A 33 6.50 -8.34 -16.76
C PRO A 33 7.11 -7.17 -15.96
N GLU A 34 6.49 -5.98 -16.02
CA GLU A 34 6.99 -4.81 -15.27
C GLU A 34 6.99 -5.03 -13.75
N SER A 35 6.04 -5.83 -13.24
CA SER A 35 5.89 -6.16 -11.82
C SER A 35 5.68 -7.65 -11.61
N GLY A 36 6.08 -8.18 -10.46
CA GLY A 36 5.89 -9.56 -10.05
C GLY A 36 7.15 -10.20 -9.47
N ASP A 37 6.97 -11.33 -8.80
CA ASP A 37 8.02 -12.02 -8.03
C ASP A 37 9.26 -12.35 -8.86
N GLU A 38 9.08 -12.77 -10.13
CA GLU A 38 10.21 -13.11 -11.02
C GLU A 38 11.06 -11.88 -11.34
N THR A 39 10.41 -10.75 -11.63
CA THR A 39 11.09 -9.48 -11.94
C THR A 39 11.81 -8.95 -10.70
N TYR A 40 11.19 -9.04 -9.53
CA TYR A 40 11.79 -8.60 -8.27
C TYR A 40 12.98 -9.46 -7.85
N ALA A 41 12.90 -10.78 -8.00
CA ALA A 41 14.02 -11.68 -7.77
C ALA A 41 15.19 -11.40 -8.72
N PHE A 42 14.89 -11.07 -9.98
CA PHE A 42 15.91 -10.66 -10.93
C PHE A 42 16.58 -9.33 -10.52
N LEU A 43 15.81 -8.34 -10.09
CA LEU A 43 16.35 -7.05 -9.61
C LEU A 43 17.24 -7.22 -8.38
N ASP A 44 16.88 -8.09 -7.44
CA ASP A 44 17.74 -8.40 -6.30
C ASP A 44 19.05 -9.05 -6.75
N THR A 45 18.99 -9.99 -7.71
CA THR A 45 20.19 -10.61 -8.31
C THR A 45 21.09 -9.57 -8.98
N VAL A 46 20.51 -8.62 -9.70
CA VAL A 46 21.26 -7.51 -10.34
C VAL A 46 21.93 -6.65 -9.28
N ARG A 47 21.23 -6.28 -8.20
CA ARG A 47 21.79 -5.48 -7.10
C ARG A 47 22.93 -6.19 -6.38
N GLU A 48 22.73 -7.46 -6.03
CA GLU A 48 23.75 -8.27 -5.38
C GLU A 48 24.98 -8.45 -6.26
N THR A 49 24.78 -8.70 -7.55
CA THR A 49 25.89 -8.84 -8.51
C THR A 49 26.64 -7.52 -8.63
N ALA A 50 25.92 -6.41 -8.80
CA ALA A 50 26.54 -5.09 -8.88
C ALA A 50 27.36 -4.78 -7.63
N GLN A 51 26.85 -5.05 -6.45
CA GLN A 51 27.54 -4.81 -5.19
C GLN A 51 28.79 -5.70 -5.01
N ARG A 52 28.76 -6.92 -5.57
CA ARG A 52 29.92 -7.83 -5.56
C ARG A 52 31.07 -7.30 -6.41
N TYR A 53 30.79 -6.73 -7.58
CA TYR A 53 31.81 -6.21 -8.49
C TYR A 53 32.23 -4.77 -8.20
N TYR A 54 31.35 -4.00 -7.53
CA TYR A 54 31.59 -2.60 -7.17
C TYR A 54 31.32 -2.37 -5.67
N PRO A 55 32.10 -2.99 -4.77
CA PRO A 55 31.84 -2.91 -3.33
C PRO A 55 31.94 -1.49 -2.78
N ASP A 56 32.83 -0.67 -3.36
CA ASP A 56 33.04 0.73 -2.96
C ASP A 56 32.29 1.73 -3.88
N GLY A 57 31.59 1.23 -4.88
CA GLY A 57 30.90 2.05 -5.88
C GLY A 57 29.42 2.28 -5.53
N ASN A 58 28.93 3.47 -5.82
CA ASN A 58 27.49 3.76 -5.76
C ASN A 58 26.84 3.23 -7.03
N VAL A 59 26.20 2.07 -6.95
CA VAL A 59 25.42 1.49 -8.04
C VAL A 59 23.94 1.77 -7.81
N TYR A 60 23.33 2.44 -8.75
CA TYR A 60 21.89 2.75 -8.73
C TYR A 60 21.18 1.96 -9.82
N VAL A 61 20.22 1.15 -9.42
CA VAL A 61 19.31 0.45 -10.34
C VAL A 61 18.04 1.28 -10.45
N ALA A 62 17.80 1.85 -11.62
CA ALA A 62 16.66 2.73 -11.88
C ALA A 62 15.87 2.23 -13.10
N GLY A 63 14.57 2.34 -13.06
CA GLY A 63 13.63 1.92 -14.10
C GLY A 63 12.24 1.72 -13.54
N ASN A 64 11.23 1.50 -14.38
CA ASN A 64 9.86 1.31 -13.94
C ASN A 64 9.74 0.15 -12.93
N SER A 65 10.22 -1.03 -13.29
CA SER A 65 10.18 -2.21 -12.42
C SER A 65 10.95 -2.04 -11.10
N SER A 66 12.09 -1.33 -11.14
CA SER A 66 12.86 -1.03 -9.92
C SER A 66 12.11 -0.06 -9.02
N THR A 67 11.47 0.94 -9.59
CA THR A 67 10.67 1.92 -8.85
C THR A 67 9.46 1.25 -8.19
N GLU A 68 8.73 0.41 -8.93
CA GLU A 68 7.60 -0.35 -8.37
C GLU A 68 8.04 -1.28 -7.23
N TYR A 69 9.15 -2.00 -7.39
CA TYR A 69 9.69 -2.87 -6.36
C TYR A 69 10.09 -2.11 -5.09
N ASP A 70 10.78 -0.98 -5.22
CA ASP A 70 11.20 -0.15 -4.10
C ASP A 70 9.98 0.47 -3.39
N PHE A 71 8.97 0.88 -4.14
CA PHE A 71 7.70 1.32 -3.58
C PHE A 71 6.99 0.21 -2.83
N GLU A 72 6.83 -0.98 -3.40
CA GLU A 72 6.16 -2.10 -2.74
C GLU A 72 6.86 -2.47 -1.43
N LYS A 73 8.19 -2.57 -1.44
CA LYS A 73 9.00 -2.94 -0.28
C LYS A 73 8.94 -1.88 0.85
N SER A 74 9.02 -0.60 0.50
CA SER A 74 8.89 0.50 1.47
C SER A 74 7.47 0.60 1.99
N PHE A 75 6.52 0.41 1.11
CA PHE A 75 5.11 0.60 1.37
C PHE A 75 4.51 -0.45 2.30
N ALA A 76 4.92 -1.71 2.19
CA ALA A 76 4.45 -2.78 3.07
C ALA A 76 4.74 -2.47 4.55
N ARG A 77 5.90 -1.89 4.83
CA ARG A 77 6.29 -1.45 6.17
C ARG A 77 5.51 -0.23 6.64
N ASP A 78 5.45 0.79 5.80
CA ASP A 78 4.77 2.05 6.12
C ASP A 78 3.28 1.84 6.30
N ASN A 79 2.64 1.02 5.46
CA ASN A 79 1.24 0.65 5.58
C ASN A 79 0.93 -0.03 6.92
N THR A 80 1.79 -0.93 7.39
CA THR A 80 1.61 -1.58 8.69
C THR A 80 1.66 -0.55 9.83
N VAL A 81 2.63 0.36 9.80
CA VAL A 81 2.75 1.42 10.82
C VAL A 81 1.53 2.35 10.80
N VAL A 82 1.15 2.83 9.61
CA VAL A 82 -0.02 3.71 9.44
C VAL A 82 -1.30 3.02 9.92
N SER A 83 -1.49 1.74 9.58
CA SER A 83 -2.68 0.97 9.99
C SER A 83 -2.76 0.81 11.51
N ILE A 84 -1.64 0.48 12.17
CA ILE A 84 -1.59 0.36 13.64
C ILE A 84 -1.86 1.70 14.31
N VAL A 85 -1.22 2.77 13.86
CA VAL A 85 -1.39 4.11 14.42
C VAL A 85 -2.83 4.58 14.24
N SER A 86 -3.41 4.41 13.06
CA SER A 86 -4.80 4.75 12.78
C SER A 86 -5.77 3.99 13.68
N LEU A 87 -5.57 2.69 13.84
CA LEU A 87 -6.38 1.85 14.72
C LEU A 87 -6.29 2.30 16.19
N LEU A 88 -5.10 2.65 16.67
CA LEU A 88 -4.89 3.17 18.02
C LEU A 88 -5.60 4.51 18.22
N ILE A 89 -5.48 5.43 17.26
CA ILE A 89 -6.17 6.73 17.34
C ILE A 89 -7.68 6.52 17.41
N VAL A 90 -8.21 5.68 16.55
CA VAL A 90 -9.64 5.33 16.54
C VAL A 90 -10.08 4.72 17.87
N LEU A 91 -9.30 3.76 18.40
CA LEU A 91 -9.59 3.14 19.68
C LEU A 91 -9.67 4.20 20.79
N VAL A 92 -8.71 5.11 20.85
CA VAL A 92 -8.67 6.19 21.85
C VAL A 92 -9.93 7.08 21.73
N VAL A 93 -10.28 7.53 20.52
CA VAL A 93 -11.47 8.34 20.28
C VAL A 93 -12.75 7.60 20.71
N LEU A 94 -12.89 6.33 20.37
CA LEU A 94 -14.04 5.53 20.76
C LEU A 94 -14.13 5.29 22.28
N LEU A 95 -13.00 5.08 22.96
CA LEU A 95 -12.96 4.95 24.43
C LEU A 95 -13.43 6.22 25.12
N PHE A 96 -13.03 7.40 24.62
CA PHE A 96 -13.52 8.67 25.15
C PHE A 96 -15.01 8.88 24.88
N THR A 97 -15.49 8.49 23.70
CA THR A 97 -16.88 8.65 23.30
C THR A 97 -17.83 7.77 24.12
N PHE A 98 -17.49 6.49 24.28
CA PHE A 98 -18.41 5.53 24.92
C PHE A 98 -18.21 5.35 26.42
N LYS A 99 -17.12 5.86 27.00
CA LYS A 99 -16.78 5.68 28.41
C LYS A 99 -16.82 4.21 28.89
N SER A 100 -16.68 3.27 27.97
CA SER A 100 -16.75 1.83 28.15
C SER A 100 -15.83 1.17 27.15
N ALA A 101 -15.13 0.10 27.52
CA ALA A 101 -14.20 -0.59 26.62
C ALA A 101 -14.88 -1.61 25.70
N GLY A 102 -16.02 -2.15 26.08
CA GLY A 102 -16.68 -3.24 25.36
C GLY A 102 -17.18 -2.84 23.95
N MET A 103 -17.88 -1.72 23.86
CA MET A 103 -18.40 -1.22 22.57
C MET A 103 -17.30 -0.82 21.59
N PRO A 104 -16.30 -0.01 21.98
CA PRO A 104 -15.18 0.31 21.11
C PRO A 104 -14.47 -0.92 20.53
N LEU A 105 -14.19 -1.89 21.38
CA LEU A 105 -13.50 -3.11 20.96
C LEU A 105 -14.32 -3.89 19.92
N LEU A 106 -15.62 -4.05 20.16
CA LEU A 106 -16.52 -4.72 19.23
C LEU A 106 -16.59 -4.00 17.88
N LEU A 107 -16.74 -2.67 17.89
CA LEU A 107 -16.80 -1.86 16.67
C LEU A 107 -15.51 -1.99 15.85
N ILE A 108 -14.35 -1.91 16.50
CA ILE A 108 -13.06 -2.07 15.82
C ILE A 108 -12.93 -3.46 15.19
N VAL A 109 -13.28 -4.53 15.92
CA VAL A 109 -13.22 -5.90 15.39
C VAL A 109 -14.11 -6.08 14.17
N VAL A 110 -15.33 -5.52 14.20
CA VAL A 110 -16.27 -5.60 13.06
C VAL A 110 -15.75 -4.81 11.87
N ILE A 111 -15.27 -3.58 12.07
CA ILE A 111 -14.77 -2.72 10.99
C ILE A 111 -13.50 -3.34 10.39
N GLN A 112 -12.54 -3.74 11.22
CA GLN A 112 -11.30 -4.35 10.75
C GLN A 112 -11.56 -5.70 10.06
N GLY A 113 -12.46 -6.50 10.60
CA GLY A 113 -12.90 -7.75 9.98
C GLY A 113 -13.52 -7.54 8.60
N SER A 114 -14.35 -6.51 8.42
CA SER A 114 -14.95 -6.18 7.12
C SER A 114 -13.90 -5.75 6.09
N ILE A 115 -12.86 -5.00 6.51
CA ILE A 115 -11.73 -4.64 5.65
C ILE A 115 -10.97 -5.88 5.20
N TRP A 116 -10.65 -6.80 6.11
CA TRP A 116 -9.96 -8.04 5.77
C TRP A 116 -10.76 -8.94 4.83
N ILE A 117 -12.07 -9.07 5.05
CA ILE A 117 -12.96 -9.81 4.14
C ILE A 117 -12.95 -9.18 2.75
N ASN A 118 -13.05 -7.86 2.65
CA ASN A 118 -13.03 -7.14 1.38
C ASN A 118 -11.75 -7.42 0.58
N PHE A 119 -10.59 -7.39 1.22
CA PHE A 119 -9.30 -7.64 0.57
C PHE A 119 -8.95 -9.13 0.41
N SER A 120 -9.70 -10.04 1.05
CA SER A 120 -9.56 -11.48 0.79
C SER A 120 -10.08 -11.88 -0.59
N ILE A 121 -11.06 -11.17 -1.14
CA ILE A 121 -11.66 -11.49 -2.44
C ILE A 121 -10.65 -11.40 -3.59
N PRO A 122 -9.91 -10.30 -3.79
CA PRO A 122 -8.86 -10.21 -4.79
C PRO A 122 -7.79 -11.30 -4.65
N THR A 123 -7.39 -11.60 -3.41
CA THR A 123 -6.41 -12.66 -3.12
C THR A 123 -6.93 -14.04 -3.55
N LEU A 124 -8.19 -14.35 -3.27
CA LEU A 124 -8.82 -15.62 -3.66
C LEU A 124 -9.05 -15.74 -5.17
N THR A 125 -9.30 -14.63 -5.85
CA THR A 125 -9.50 -14.59 -7.31
C THR A 125 -8.20 -14.49 -8.10
N GLY A 126 -7.05 -14.35 -7.42
CA GLY A 126 -5.75 -14.16 -8.06
C GLY A 126 -5.64 -12.82 -8.83
N THR A 127 -6.48 -11.85 -8.48
CA THR A 127 -6.46 -10.53 -9.12
C THR A 127 -5.48 -9.63 -8.39
N GLY A 128 -4.45 -9.15 -9.06
CA GLY A 128 -3.52 -8.18 -8.49
C GLY A 128 -4.22 -6.88 -8.15
N VAL A 129 -4.08 -6.41 -6.93
CA VAL A 129 -4.58 -5.10 -6.50
C VAL A 129 -3.39 -4.16 -6.39
N PHE A 130 -3.48 -3.04 -7.08
CA PHE A 130 -2.46 -2.00 -6.96
C PHE A 130 -2.38 -1.51 -5.50
N PHE A 131 -1.18 -1.48 -4.95
CA PHE A 131 -0.94 -1.23 -3.53
C PHE A 131 -1.58 0.07 -3.00
N MET A 132 -1.56 1.13 -3.81
CA MET A 132 -2.16 2.41 -3.43
C MET A 132 -3.69 2.32 -3.30
N SER A 133 -4.34 1.45 -4.08
CA SER A 133 -5.77 1.18 -3.97
C SER A 133 -6.12 0.56 -2.62
N TYR A 134 -5.26 -0.34 -2.11
CA TYR A 134 -5.44 -0.92 -0.78
C TYR A 134 -5.48 0.18 0.30
N LEU A 135 -4.53 1.12 0.29
CA LEU A 135 -4.49 2.21 1.27
C LEU A 135 -5.71 3.13 1.21
N VAL A 136 -6.03 3.57 -0.01
CA VAL A 136 -7.15 4.51 -0.20
C VAL A 136 -8.44 3.86 0.26
N VAL A 137 -8.72 2.63 -0.20
CA VAL A 137 -9.96 1.92 0.15
C VAL A 137 -10.02 1.60 1.64
N SER A 138 -8.93 1.10 2.25
CA SER A 138 -8.92 0.79 3.69
C SER A 138 -9.11 2.04 4.55
N SER A 139 -8.49 3.16 4.18
CA SER A 139 -8.63 4.43 4.91
C SER A 139 -10.06 5.00 4.80
N ILE A 140 -10.65 4.99 3.61
CA ILE A 140 -12.03 5.43 3.41
C ILE A 140 -12.99 4.51 4.16
N GLN A 141 -12.81 3.19 4.05
CA GLN A 141 -13.69 2.22 4.70
C GLN A 141 -13.62 2.33 6.23
N MET A 142 -12.43 2.53 6.79
CA MET A 142 -12.29 2.78 8.23
C MET A 142 -12.96 4.09 8.63
N GLY A 143 -12.69 5.20 7.97
CA GLY A 143 -13.24 6.52 8.30
C GLY A 143 -14.76 6.56 8.20
N ALA A 144 -15.33 6.18 7.07
CA ALA A 144 -16.77 6.23 6.85
C ALA A 144 -17.56 5.29 7.77
N ASN A 145 -17.06 4.06 7.98
CA ASN A 145 -17.76 3.10 8.83
C ASN A 145 -17.77 3.49 10.31
N ILE A 146 -16.73 4.17 10.78
CA ILE A 146 -16.65 4.62 12.18
C ILE A 146 -17.71 5.65 12.50
N ASP A 147 -17.92 6.62 11.65
CA ASP A 147 -18.92 7.68 11.87
C ASP A 147 -20.31 7.10 12.04
N TYR A 148 -20.73 6.22 11.13
CA TYR A 148 -22.02 5.52 11.24
C TYR A 148 -22.08 4.62 12.48
N ALA A 149 -21.00 3.89 12.77
CA ALA A 149 -20.93 3.02 13.93
C ALA A 149 -21.08 3.78 15.24
N ILE A 150 -20.48 4.97 15.37
CA ILE A 150 -20.62 5.85 16.55
C ILE A 150 -22.07 6.29 16.69
N VAL A 151 -22.71 6.78 15.62
CA VAL A 151 -24.09 7.27 15.66
C VAL A 151 -25.05 6.16 16.11
N ILE A 152 -25.00 5.00 15.45
CA ILE A 152 -25.87 3.86 15.77
C ILE A 152 -25.62 3.36 17.21
N ALA A 153 -24.37 3.17 17.58
CA ALA A 153 -24.01 2.64 18.91
C ALA A 153 -24.32 3.62 20.04
N SER A 154 -24.17 4.94 19.84
CA SER A 154 -24.54 5.97 20.81
C SER A 154 -26.04 5.98 21.02
N ARG A 155 -26.81 5.96 19.93
CA ARG A 155 -28.27 5.92 20.01
C ARG A 155 -28.76 4.65 20.70
N TYR A 156 -28.20 3.49 20.36
CA TYR A 156 -28.51 2.25 21.01
C TYR A 156 -28.24 2.32 22.54
N GLN A 157 -27.13 2.89 22.94
CA GLN A 157 -26.80 3.02 24.38
C GLN A 157 -27.79 3.92 25.14
N GLU A 158 -28.30 4.96 24.50
CA GLU A 158 -29.31 5.85 25.11
C GLU A 158 -30.63 5.13 25.38
N ILE A 159 -31.08 4.30 24.44
CA ILE A 159 -32.46 3.76 24.47
C ILE A 159 -32.55 2.30 24.94
N LYS A 160 -31.44 1.56 25.04
CA LYS A 160 -31.40 0.13 25.43
C LYS A 160 -32.03 -0.19 26.80
N GLY A 161 -32.16 0.82 27.68
CA GLY A 161 -32.80 0.67 29.00
C GLY A 161 -34.30 0.95 29.01
N THR A 162 -34.84 1.49 27.93
CA THR A 162 -36.24 1.92 27.85
C THR A 162 -37.15 0.95 27.05
N MET A 163 -36.56 0.06 26.26
CA MET A 163 -37.27 -0.87 25.40
C MET A 163 -36.48 -2.18 25.21
N SER A 164 -37.04 -3.14 24.49
CA SER A 164 -36.34 -4.39 24.23
C SER A 164 -35.09 -4.17 23.35
N HIS A 165 -34.08 -5.03 23.48
CA HIS A 165 -32.83 -4.92 22.67
C HIS A 165 -33.08 -4.87 21.16
N ARG A 166 -34.08 -5.62 20.69
CA ARG A 166 -34.45 -5.66 19.28
C ARG A 166 -35.05 -4.34 18.82
N GLU A 167 -36.00 -3.78 19.58
CA GLU A 167 -36.62 -2.50 19.29
C GLU A 167 -35.59 -1.37 19.36
N ALA A 168 -34.72 -1.36 20.38
CA ALA A 168 -33.65 -0.39 20.51
C ALA A 168 -32.69 -0.41 19.32
N MET A 169 -32.35 -1.58 18.81
CA MET A 169 -31.50 -1.71 17.64
C MET A 169 -32.20 -1.21 16.36
N THR A 170 -33.47 -1.58 16.17
CA THR A 170 -34.25 -1.12 15.01
C THR A 170 -34.39 0.39 15.01
N GLU A 171 -34.69 0.98 16.16
CA GLU A 171 -34.82 2.44 16.30
C GLU A 171 -33.48 3.16 16.07
N SER A 172 -32.38 2.57 16.53
CA SER A 172 -31.03 3.13 16.32
C SER A 172 -30.63 3.10 14.85
N LEU A 173 -31.01 2.05 14.12
CA LEU A 173 -30.75 1.94 12.67
C LEU A 173 -31.64 2.91 11.84
N ASN A 174 -32.85 3.14 12.26
CA ASN A 174 -33.77 4.12 11.59
C ASN A 174 -33.33 5.57 11.82
N PHE A 175 -32.57 5.81 12.89
CA PHE A 175 -32.08 7.14 13.24
C PHE A 175 -30.84 7.53 12.44
N ALA A 176 -30.00 6.57 12.03
CA ALA A 176 -28.73 6.78 11.32
C ALA A 176 -28.96 6.94 9.81
#